data_76a7347fb9a205f2d06f55a228d4d8ac
#
_entry.id   76a7347fb9a205f2d06f55a228d4d8ac
#
_cell.length_a   1.000
_cell.length_b   1.000
_cell.length_c   1.000
_cell.angle_alpha   90.00
_cell.angle_beta   90.00
_cell.angle_gamma   90.00
#
_symmetry.space_group_name_H-M   'P 1'
#
loop_
_entity.id
_entity.type
_entity.pdbx_description
1 polymer ?
#
loop_
_entity_poly.entity_id
_entity_poly.type
_entity_poly.pdbx_seq_one_letter_code
_entity_poly.pdbx_strand_id
1 'polypeptide(L)'
;MIQTIRKAWGIPELRRKLVFTMLILLIFRIGNAIPVPYINTELLGNYIDSMSGTVLGLYNVMSGGAFAEATVFALGVQPYINSSIIIQLLTIAIPALERLARDGGEAGKKKIASITRYATVAIALLQGLGYYMICKNYNILEQSGIWPALVIIVSFVAGSSFVMWLGEQVNEFGVGNGISIILFAGILSRVPNMISMCASYIASKGSIGYLWIALLIVGILAMIVLIVHVNEAERRIPVQYAKRQVGRKMYGGQASTLPMKVNMSGVLPIIFAQSIASLPATVWAFVGTPDKDTSPVAYSIYSAIDTKSVLYLIVYFLMIIGFSYFYATIQFNPVEISNNLKKNGGFIPGFRPGQPTSQFIAKVLNKVTLFGAIYLGIVAIAPLIVGKALDNYSLAIGGTSVIIVVGVALETVQALESQMLMRQYKGFLE
;
A
#
# COMPACT_ATOMS: atom_id res chain seq x y z
N MET A 1 -1.11 19.50 9.53
CA MET A 1 -1.72 19.09 8.24
C MET A 1 -2.51 20.21 7.55
N ILE A 2 -3.62 20.74 8.12
CA ILE A 2 -4.41 21.80 7.46
C ILE A 2 -3.58 23.06 7.18
N GLN A 3 -2.76 23.49 8.15
CA GLN A 3 -1.86 24.63 7.97
C GLN A 3 -0.81 24.39 6.88
N THR A 4 -0.28 23.17 6.75
CA THR A 4 0.68 22.79 5.73
C THR A 4 0.06 22.86 4.34
N ILE A 5 -1.15 22.31 4.18
CA ILE A 5 -1.91 22.39 2.91
C ILE A 5 -2.23 23.85 2.55
N ARG A 6 -2.65 24.67 3.52
CA ARG A 6 -2.93 26.10 3.30
C ARG A 6 -1.69 26.87 2.88
N LYS A 7 -0.53 26.60 3.48
CA LYS A 7 0.74 27.22 3.10
C LYS A 7 1.19 26.76 1.69
N ALA A 8 1.06 25.46 1.39
CA ALA A 8 1.37 24.90 0.08
C ALA A 8 0.49 25.52 -1.03
N TRP A 9 -0.79 25.77 -0.74
CA TRP A 9 -1.71 26.42 -1.69
C TRP A 9 -1.30 27.86 -2.06
N GLY A 10 -0.62 28.56 -1.15
CA GLY A 10 -0.04 29.89 -1.41
C GLY A 10 1.12 29.90 -2.41
N ILE A 11 1.75 28.74 -2.67
CA ILE A 11 2.89 28.61 -3.58
C ILE A 11 2.37 28.17 -4.97
N PRO A 12 2.54 28.99 -6.05
CA PRO A 12 1.90 28.72 -7.34
C PRO A 12 2.24 27.37 -7.96
N GLU A 13 3.48 26.89 -7.83
CA GLU A 13 3.89 25.60 -8.37
C GLU A 13 3.31 24.42 -7.59
N LEU A 14 3.28 24.49 -6.25
CA LEU A 14 2.66 23.46 -5.43
C LEU A 14 1.15 23.43 -5.64
N ARG A 15 0.53 24.59 -5.81
CA ARG A 15 -0.88 24.68 -6.18
C ARG A 15 -1.17 23.99 -7.51
N ARG A 16 -0.33 24.17 -8.54
CA ARG A 16 -0.48 23.46 -9.83
C ARG A 16 -0.39 21.94 -9.64
N LYS A 17 0.57 21.44 -8.88
CA LYS A 17 0.72 20.01 -8.58
C LYS A 17 -0.48 19.45 -7.81
N LEU A 18 -0.99 20.19 -6.81
CA LEU A 18 -2.18 19.79 -6.05
C LEU A 18 -3.43 19.73 -6.95
N VAL A 19 -3.65 20.77 -7.79
CA VAL A 19 -4.77 20.80 -8.73
C VAL A 19 -4.66 19.64 -9.73
N PHE A 20 -3.46 19.37 -10.26
CA PHE A 20 -3.22 18.25 -11.15
C PHE A 20 -3.54 16.91 -10.48
N THR A 21 -3.10 16.70 -9.24
CA THR A 21 -3.43 15.48 -8.48
C THR A 21 -4.94 15.34 -8.28
N MET A 22 -5.65 16.41 -7.92
CA MET A 22 -7.12 16.39 -7.79
C MET A 22 -7.82 16.07 -9.11
N LEU A 23 -7.32 16.60 -10.24
CA LEU A 23 -7.85 16.30 -11.57
C LEU A 23 -7.69 14.82 -11.92
N ILE A 24 -6.54 14.22 -11.65
CA ILE A 24 -6.30 12.79 -11.85
C ILE A 24 -7.26 11.95 -10.99
N LEU A 25 -7.49 12.33 -9.72
CA LEU A 25 -8.44 11.63 -8.86
C LEU A 25 -9.88 11.75 -9.37
N LEU A 26 -10.25 12.89 -9.96
CA LEU A 26 -11.56 13.07 -10.59
C LEU A 26 -11.71 12.17 -11.81
N ILE A 27 -10.70 12.08 -12.69
CA ILE A 27 -10.70 11.15 -13.83
C ILE A 27 -10.82 9.70 -13.34
N PHE A 28 -10.07 9.31 -12.32
CA PHE A 28 -10.17 7.99 -11.71
C PHE A 28 -11.59 7.73 -11.19
N ARG A 29 -12.23 8.71 -10.57
CA ARG A 29 -13.60 8.57 -10.06
C ARG A 29 -14.63 8.44 -11.17
N ILE A 30 -14.48 9.18 -12.26
CA ILE A 30 -15.35 9.05 -13.44
C ILE A 30 -15.24 7.65 -14.05
N GLY A 31 -14.03 7.13 -14.21
CA GLY A 31 -13.83 5.78 -14.75
C GLY A 31 -14.40 4.66 -13.87
N ASN A 32 -14.46 4.88 -12.55
CA ASN A 32 -15.13 3.97 -11.61
C ASN A 32 -16.66 3.99 -11.72
N ALA A 33 -17.24 4.90 -12.47
CA ALA A 33 -18.69 4.98 -12.70
C ALA A 33 -19.11 4.40 -14.07
N ILE A 34 -18.16 3.92 -14.90
CA ILE A 34 -18.45 3.40 -16.25
C ILE A 34 -18.46 1.86 -16.19
N PRO A 35 -19.64 1.21 -16.21
CA PRO A 35 -19.72 -0.25 -16.18
C PRO A 35 -19.27 -0.86 -17.51
N VAL A 36 -18.66 -2.06 -17.46
CA VAL A 36 -18.32 -2.85 -18.64
C VAL A 36 -19.58 -3.54 -19.16
N PRO A 37 -19.82 -3.53 -20.47
CA PRO A 37 -21.01 -4.16 -21.06
C PRO A 37 -21.00 -5.69 -20.85
N TYR A 38 -22.17 -6.32 -21.00
CA TYR A 38 -22.43 -7.77 -20.89
C TYR A 38 -22.32 -8.36 -19.48
N ILE A 39 -22.18 -7.56 -18.43
CA ILE A 39 -22.15 -8.03 -17.03
C ILE A 39 -23.37 -7.43 -16.31
N ASN A 40 -24.12 -8.29 -15.62
CA ASN A 40 -25.19 -7.84 -14.73
C ASN A 40 -24.60 -7.37 -13.39
N THR A 41 -24.54 -6.06 -13.21
CA THR A 41 -23.92 -5.41 -12.06
C THR A 41 -24.68 -5.69 -10.75
N GLU A 42 -26.00 -5.87 -10.80
CA GLU A 42 -26.81 -6.16 -9.61
C GLU A 42 -26.54 -7.58 -9.06
N LEU A 43 -26.52 -8.59 -9.94
CA LEU A 43 -26.18 -9.95 -9.55
C LEU A 43 -24.74 -10.04 -9.03
N LEU A 44 -23.81 -9.35 -9.69
CA LEU A 44 -22.42 -9.31 -9.26
C LEU A 44 -22.27 -8.62 -7.90
N GLY A 45 -22.92 -7.48 -7.70
CA GLY A 45 -22.92 -6.75 -6.43
C GLY A 45 -23.38 -7.64 -5.27
N ASN A 46 -24.51 -8.32 -5.42
CA ASN A 46 -25.04 -9.27 -4.43
C ASN A 46 -24.07 -10.43 -4.16
N TYR A 47 -23.42 -10.96 -5.20
CA TYR A 47 -22.40 -12.00 -5.05
C TYR A 47 -21.18 -11.50 -4.26
N ILE A 48 -20.62 -10.35 -4.62
CA ILE A 48 -19.46 -9.77 -3.93
C ILE A 48 -19.79 -9.38 -2.49
N ASP A 49 -20.99 -8.88 -2.21
CA ASP A 49 -21.43 -8.56 -0.86
C ASP A 49 -21.56 -9.82 0.01
N SER A 50 -22.01 -10.94 -0.57
CA SER A 50 -22.02 -12.24 0.12
C SER A 50 -20.60 -12.74 0.43
N MET A 51 -19.61 -12.36 -0.40
CA MET A 51 -18.20 -12.68 -0.29
C MET A 51 -17.37 -11.58 0.41
N SER A 52 -18.02 -10.66 1.12
CA SER A 52 -17.38 -9.48 1.73
C SER A 52 -16.26 -9.82 2.72
N GLY A 53 -16.28 -11.01 3.33
CA GLY A 53 -15.21 -11.51 4.21
C GLY A 53 -14.04 -12.18 3.49
N THR A 54 -14.04 -12.23 2.17
CA THR A 54 -13.01 -12.89 1.35
C THR A 54 -12.09 -11.90 0.66
N VAL A 55 -11.11 -12.42 -0.10
CA VAL A 55 -10.20 -11.62 -0.94
C VAL A 55 -10.94 -10.77 -1.96
N LEU A 56 -12.07 -11.26 -2.51
CA LEU A 56 -12.88 -10.49 -3.46
C LEU A 56 -13.49 -9.24 -2.79
N GLY A 57 -13.98 -9.37 -1.56
CA GLY A 57 -14.43 -8.23 -0.78
C GLY A 57 -13.32 -7.20 -0.54
N LEU A 58 -12.09 -7.67 -0.29
CA LEU A 58 -10.94 -6.79 -0.16
C LEU A 58 -10.62 -6.02 -1.46
N TYR A 59 -10.60 -6.72 -2.61
CA TYR A 59 -10.40 -6.07 -3.91
C TYR A 59 -11.48 -5.02 -4.17
N ASN A 60 -12.72 -5.30 -3.79
CA ASN A 60 -13.81 -4.36 -3.89
C ASN A 60 -13.60 -3.10 -3.03
N VAL A 61 -13.03 -3.24 -1.83
CA VAL A 61 -12.69 -2.09 -0.97
C VAL A 61 -11.54 -1.28 -1.57
N MET A 62 -10.48 -1.93 -2.04
CA MET A 62 -9.30 -1.26 -2.60
C MET A 62 -9.60 -0.56 -3.94
N SER A 63 -10.52 -1.10 -4.74
CA SER A 63 -10.99 -0.48 -5.99
C SER A 63 -12.02 0.63 -5.76
N GLY A 64 -12.49 0.84 -4.52
CA GLY A 64 -13.50 1.84 -4.19
C GLY A 64 -14.92 1.46 -4.61
N GLY A 65 -15.23 0.16 -4.73
CA GLY A 65 -16.52 -0.35 -5.18
C GLY A 65 -16.55 -0.74 -6.66
N ALA A 66 -15.57 -0.32 -7.43
CA ALA A 66 -15.47 -0.58 -8.86
C ALA A 66 -15.50 -2.07 -9.22
N PHE A 67 -14.99 -2.92 -8.33
CA PHE A 67 -14.96 -4.38 -8.53
C PHE A 67 -16.38 -4.98 -8.49
N ALA A 68 -17.23 -4.60 -7.55
CA ALA A 68 -18.60 -5.08 -7.45
C ALA A 68 -19.53 -4.51 -8.55
N GLU A 69 -19.21 -3.33 -9.05
CA GLU A 69 -19.96 -2.66 -10.11
C GLU A 69 -19.44 -3.01 -11.52
N ALA A 70 -18.47 -3.94 -11.65
CA ALA A 70 -17.85 -4.35 -12.91
C ALA A 70 -17.44 -3.16 -13.80
N THR A 71 -16.88 -2.11 -13.22
CA THR A 71 -16.51 -0.92 -13.99
C THR A 71 -15.21 -1.14 -14.77
N VAL A 72 -14.89 -0.25 -15.70
CA VAL A 72 -13.66 -0.31 -16.49
C VAL A 72 -12.41 -0.35 -15.59
N PHE A 73 -12.47 0.26 -14.40
CA PHE A 73 -11.38 0.24 -13.43
C PHE A 73 -11.57 -0.80 -12.30
N ALA A 74 -12.35 -1.85 -12.53
CA ALA A 74 -12.62 -2.90 -11.53
C ALA A 74 -11.35 -3.53 -10.96
N LEU A 75 -10.34 -3.81 -11.79
CA LEU A 75 -9.04 -4.32 -11.32
C LEU A 75 -8.18 -3.26 -10.60
N GLY A 76 -8.49 -1.97 -10.80
CA GLY A 76 -7.79 -0.86 -10.16
C GLY A 76 -6.28 -0.88 -10.37
N VAL A 77 -5.54 -0.61 -9.30
CA VAL A 77 -4.06 -0.63 -9.27
C VAL A 77 -3.47 -1.98 -8.87
N GLN A 78 -4.28 -2.99 -8.58
CA GLN A 78 -3.83 -4.30 -8.08
C GLN A 78 -2.84 -5.01 -9.02
N PRO A 79 -3.06 -5.09 -10.35
CA PRO A 79 -2.11 -5.70 -11.26
C PRO A 79 -0.73 -5.02 -11.21
N TYR A 80 -0.70 -3.70 -11.07
CA TYR A 80 0.55 -2.94 -10.94
C TYR A 80 1.27 -3.21 -9.61
N ILE A 81 0.54 -3.26 -8.50
CA ILE A 81 1.11 -3.57 -7.19
C ILE A 81 1.76 -4.95 -7.24
N ASN A 82 1.03 -5.97 -7.70
CA ASN A 82 1.53 -7.34 -7.80
C ASN A 82 2.77 -7.42 -8.71
N SER A 83 2.73 -6.76 -9.86
CA SER A 83 3.84 -6.67 -10.80
C SER A 83 5.08 -5.98 -10.16
N SER A 84 4.88 -4.86 -9.49
CA SER A 84 5.94 -4.13 -8.81
C SER A 84 6.63 -4.97 -7.74
N ILE A 85 5.84 -5.72 -6.94
CA ILE A 85 6.36 -6.65 -5.93
C ILE A 85 7.21 -7.73 -6.59
N ILE A 86 6.67 -8.39 -7.62
CA ILE A 86 7.36 -9.47 -8.33
C ILE A 86 8.68 -8.97 -8.92
N ILE A 87 8.66 -7.82 -9.60
CA ILE A 87 9.88 -7.27 -10.20
C ILE A 87 10.90 -6.83 -9.14
N GLN A 88 10.47 -6.26 -8.01
CA GLN A 88 11.37 -5.93 -6.90
C GLN A 88 12.03 -7.17 -6.29
N LEU A 89 11.28 -8.26 -6.11
CA LEU A 89 11.83 -9.53 -5.63
C LEU A 89 12.79 -10.12 -6.66
N LEU A 90 12.46 -10.11 -7.95
CA LEU A 90 13.31 -10.58 -9.02
C LEU A 90 14.58 -9.73 -9.18
N THR A 91 14.52 -8.43 -8.89
CA THR A 91 15.69 -7.54 -8.91
C THR A 91 16.75 -7.96 -7.89
N ILE A 92 16.35 -8.60 -6.79
CA ILE A 92 17.30 -9.14 -5.79
C ILE A 92 17.72 -10.56 -6.14
N ALA A 93 16.78 -11.37 -6.68
CA ALA A 93 17.06 -12.77 -6.99
C ALA A 93 17.90 -12.96 -8.26
N ILE A 94 17.79 -12.04 -9.24
CA ILE A 94 18.46 -12.15 -10.54
C ILE A 94 19.59 -11.12 -10.62
N PRO A 95 20.89 -11.57 -10.67
CA PRO A 95 22.06 -10.66 -10.68
C PRO A 95 22.05 -9.67 -11.86
N ALA A 96 21.46 -10.04 -13.01
CA ALA A 96 21.34 -9.15 -14.16
C ALA A 96 20.41 -7.95 -13.89
N LEU A 97 19.30 -8.17 -13.18
CA LEU A 97 18.37 -7.11 -12.78
C LEU A 97 18.94 -6.29 -11.62
N GLU A 98 19.69 -6.91 -10.70
CA GLU A 98 20.38 -6.21 -9.62
C GLU A 98 21.39 -5.19 -10.17
N ARG A 99 22.24 -5.61 -11.13
CA ARG A 99 23.18 -4.70 -11.81
C ARG A 99 22.46 -3.57 -12.53
N LEU A 100 21.35 -3.88 -13.20
CA LEU A 100 20.55 -2.87 -13.88
C LEU A 100 19.97 -1.83 -12.89
N ALA A 101 19.58 -2.27 -11.69
CA ALA A 101 19.03 -1.40 -10.64
C ALA A 101 20.10 -0.52 -9.98
N ARG A 102 21.29 -1.06 -9.70
CA ARG A 102 22.35 -0.39 -8.96
C ARG A 102 23.29 0.40 -9.87
N ASP A 103 23.77 -0.22 -10.95
CA ASP A 103 24.82 0.32 -11.81
C ASP A 103 24.24 1.07 -13.03
N GLY A 104 22.98 0.79 -13.39
CA GLY A 104 22.33 1.38 -14.56
C GLY A 104 21.89 2.83 -14.42
N GLY A 105 22.01 3.44 -13.23
CA GLY A 105 21.61 4.83 -12.97
C GLY A 105 20.16 5.10 -13.36
N GLU A 106 19.90 6.26 -13.95
CA GLU A 106 18.55 6.66 -14.43
C GLU A 106 18.04 5.79 -15.58
N ALA A 107 18.91 5.36 -16.50
CA ALA A 107 18.54 4.49 -17.61
C ALA A 107 18.14 3.09 -17.14
N GLY A 108 18.82 2.56 -16.12
CA GLY A 108 18.48 1.29 -15.49
C GLY A 108 17.12 1.32 -14.81
N LYS A 109 16.84 2.38 -14.04
CA LYS A 109 15.53 2.60 -13.40
C LYS A 109 14.39 2.66 -14.42
N LYS A 110 14.58 3.38 -15.54
CA LYS A 110 13.60 3.44 -16.63
C LYS A 110 13.34 2.09 -17.27
N LYS A 111 14.37 1.25 -17.46
CA LYS A 111 14.21 -0.12 -17.98
C LYS A 111 13.41 -1.01 -17.01
N ILE A 112 13.71 -0.94 -15.72
CA ILE A 112 12.95 -1.69 -14.69
C ILE A 112 11.49 -1.25 -14.67
N ALA A 113 11.22 0.06 -14.72
CA ALA A 113 9.87 0.59 -14.82
C ALA A 113 9.13 0.06 -16.08
N SER A 114 9.81 -0.01 -17.23
CA SER A 114 9.23 -0.60 -18.46
C SER A 114 8.90 -2.08 -18.28
N ILE A 115 9.78 -2.86 -17.68
CA ILE A 115 9.53 -4.29 -17.39
C ILE A 115 8.33 -4.42 -16.45
N THR A 116 8.22 -3.58 -15.44
CA THR A 116 7.06 -3.55 -14.52
C THR A 116 5.76 -3.25 -15.25
N ARG A 117 5.76 -2.32 -16.22
CA ARG A 117 4.57 -2.02 -17.05
C ARG A 117 4.13 -3.22 -17.88
N TYR A 118 5.06 -3.91 -18.57
CA TYR A 118 4.73 -5.11 -19.33
C TYR A 118 4.20 -6.24 -18.43
N ALA A 119 4.85 -6.47 -17.28
CA ALA A 119 4.38 -7.42 -16.29
C ALA A 119 2.97 -7.07 -15.77
N THR A 120 2.69 -5.77 -15.58
CA THR A 120 1.36 -5.30 -15.17
C THR A 120 0.28 -5.67 -16.17
N VAL A 121 0.53 -5.48 -17.47
CA VAL A 121 -0.42 -5.87 -18.53
C VAL A 121 -0.65 -7.38 -18.54
N ALA A 122 0.41 -8.18 -18.39
CA ALA A 122 0.29 -9.63 -18.32
C ALA A 122 -0.53 -10.10 -17.11
N ILE A 123 -0.27 -9.52 -15.92
CA ILE A 123 -1.03 -9.84 -14.71
C ILE A 123 -2.48 -9.35 -14.82
N ALA A 124 -2.72 -8.16 -15.39
CA ALA A 124 -4.06 -7.65 -15.63
C ALA A 124 -4.86 -8.59 -16.56
N LEU A 125 -4.22 -9.16 -17.58
CA LEU A 125 -4.84 -10.14 -18.46
C LEU A 125 -5.23 -11.41 -17.71
N LEU A 126 -4.34 -11.95 -16.85
CA LEU A 126 -4.64 -13.12 -16.02
C LEU A 126 -5.79 -12.83 -15.03
N GLN A 127 -5.78 -11.67 -14.39
CA GLN A 127 -6.85 -11.29 -13.46
C GLN A 127 -8.16 -10.99 -14.18
N GLY A 128 -8.12 -10.38 -15.38
CA GLY A 128 -9.29 -10.16 -16.23
C GLY A 128 -9.93 -11.46 -16.70
N LEU A 129 -9.12 -12.46 -17.08
CA LEU A 129 -9.58 -13.81 -17.37
C LEU A 129 -10.24 -14.45 -16.14
N GLY A 130 -9.62 -14.35 -14.96
CA GLY A 130 -10.18 -14.87 -13.73
C GLY A 130 -11.52 -14.20 -13.39
N TYR A 131 -11.62 -12.88 -13.54
CA TYR A 131 -12.86 -12.15 -13.31
C TYR A 131 -13.97 -12.62 -14.28
N TYR A 132 -13.66 -12.78 -15.57
CA TYR A 132 -14.60 -13.34 -16.55
C TYR A 132 -15.06 -14.75 -16.15
N MET A 133 -14.14 -15.61 -15.65
CA MET A 133 -14.50 -16.95 -15.17
C MET A 133 -15.46 -16.91 -13.99
N ILE A 134 -15.28 -16.00 -13.04
CA ILE A 134 -16.24 -15.79 -11.95
C ILE A 134 -17.61 -15.45 -12.52
N CYS A 135 -17.69 -14.44 -13.39
CA CYS A 135 -18.97 -14.02 -13.97
C CYS A 135 -19.66 -15.15 -14.75
N LYS A 136 -18.89 -16.00 -15.44
CA LYS A 136 -19.40 -17.16 -16.17
C LYS A 136 -19.90 -18.27 -15.24
N ASN A 137 -19.13 -18.63 -14.21
CA ASN A 137 -19.45 -19.73 -13.29
C ASN A 137 -20.71 -19.43 -12.46
N TYR A 138 -20.95 -18.18 -12.13
CA TYR A 138 -22.10 -17.76 -11.33
C TYR A 138 -23.26 -17.20 -12.14
N ASN A 139 -23.25 -17.39 -13.49
CA ASN A 139 -24.31 -16.94 -14.41
C ASN A 139 -24.61 -15.44 -14.29
N ILE A 140 -23.57 -14.61 -14.08
CA ILE A 140 -23.68 -13.15 -13.97
C ILE A 140 -23.62 -12.48 -15.36
N LEU A 141 -23.21 -13.23 -16.40
CA LEU A 141 -23.11 -12.71 -17.75
C LEU A 141 -24.51 -12.58 -18.38
N GLU A 142 -24.81 -11.44 -18.99
CA GLU A 142 -26.03 -11.25 -19.79
C GLU A 142 -25.97 -12.02 -21.10
N GLN A 143 -24.80 -12.13 -21.69
CA GLN A 143 -24.55 -12.86 -22.93
C GLN A 143 -23.27 -13.71 -22.79
N SER A 144 -23.36 -14.98 -23.17
CA SER A 144 -22.22 -15.89 -23.22
C SER A 144 -21.71 -16.04 -24.65
N GLY A 145 -20.39 -15.87 -24.83
CA GLY A 145 -19.77 -15.99 -26.16
C GLY A 145 -18.32 -15.53 -26.13
N ILE A 146 -17.61 -15.77 -27.26
CA ILE A 146 -16.19 -15.37 -27.41
C ILE A 146 -16.08 -13.84 -27.48
N TRP A 147 -17.01 -13.18 -28.15
CA TRP A 147 -17.02 -11.71 -28.31
C TRP A 147 -17.22 -10.96 -26.98
N PRO A 148 -18.25 -11.25 -26.16
CA PRO A 148 -18.36 -10.67 -24.82
C PRO A 148 -17.15 -10.94 -23.94
N ALA A 149 -16.59 -12.16 -23.97
CA ALA A 149 -15.38 -12.48 -23.22
C ALA A 149 -14.21 -11.58 -23.59
N LEU A 150 -13.96 -11.39 -24.89
CA LEU A 150 -12.88 -10.52 -25.37
C LEU A 150 -13.10 -9.08 -24.96
N VAL A 151 -14.33 -8.54 -25.11
CA VAL A 151 -14.66 -7.17 -24.73
C VAL A 151 -14.42 -6.95 -23.22
N ILE A 152 -14.91 -7.85 -22.38
CA ILE A 152 -14.75 -7.76 -20.91
C ILE A 152 -13.28 -7.76 -20.52
N ILE A 153 -12.49 -8.74 -21.01
CA ILE A 153 -11.09 -8.89 -20.65
C ILE A 153 -10.27 -7.69 -21.13
N VAL A 154 -10.44 -7.27 -22.39
CA VAL A 154 -9.72 -6.13 -22.96
C VAL A 154 -10.08 -4.84 -22.22
N SER A 155 -11.35 -4.64 -21.85
CA SER A 155 -11.79 -3.47 -21.08
C SER A 155 -11.11 -3.40 -19.73
N PHE A 156 -11.00 -4.51 -19.00
CA PHE A 156 -10.31 -4.55 -17.70
C PHE A 156 -8.81 -4.35 -17.82
N VAL A 157 -8.17 -4.93 -18.83
CA VAL A 157 -6.73 -4.74 -19.07
C VAL A 157 -6.43 -3.30 -19.46
N ALA A 158 -7.22 -2.71 -20.35
CA ALA A 158 -7.09 -1.32 -20.75
C ALA A 158 -7.31 -0.37 -19.56
N GLY A 159 -8.36 -0.61 -18.77
CA GLY A 159 -8.66 0.17 -17.57
C GLY A 159 -7.55 0.13 -16.55
N SER A 160 -7.03 -1.05 -16.21
CA SER A 160 -5.92 -1.20 -15.27
C SER A 160 -4.63 -0.55 -15.78
N SER A 161 -4.34 -0.67 -17.08
CA SER A 161 -3.18 -0.02 -17.70
C SER A 161 -3.30 1.51 -17.67
N PHE A 162 -4.52 2.03 -17.85
CA PHE A 162 -4.79 3.45 -17.78
C PHE A 162 -4.66 3.96 -16.32
N VAL A 163 -5.17 3.23 -15.33
CA VAL A 163 -5.00 3.59 -13.91
C VAL A 163 -3.53 3.57 -13.51
N MET A 164 -2.74 2.60 -13.97
CA MET A 164 -1.29 2.59 -13.78
C MET A 164 -0.66 3.87 -14.35
N TRP A 165 -0.99 4.25 -15.58
CA TRP A 165 -0.51 5.47 -16.21
C TRP A 165 -0.91 6.72 -15.44
N LEU A 166 -2.15 6.81 -14.94
CA LEU A 166 -2.59 7.91 -14.07
C LEU A 166 -1.72 8.01 -12.80
N GLY A 167 -1.39 6.88 -12.17
CA GLY A 167 -0.50 6.83 -11.01
C GLY A 167 0.90 7.35 -11.32
N GLU A 168 1.45 6.97 -12.48
CA GLU A 168 2.76 7.47 -12.93
C GLU A 168 2.73 8.98 -13.21
N GLN A 169 1.65 9.50 -13.80
CA GLN A 169 1.49 10.94 -14.02
C GLN A 169 1.47 11.73 -12.71
N VAL A 170 0.85 11.18 -11.65
CA VAL A 170 0.90 11.82 -10.32
C VAL A 170 2.32 11.81 -9.75
N ASN A 171 3.09 10.73 -9.95
CA ASN A 171 4.50 10.68 -9.52
C ASN A 171 5.35 11.76 -10.20
N GLU A 172 5.10 12.05 -11.47
CA GLU A 172 5.89 12.99 -12.26
C GLU A 172 5.46 14.45 -12.06
N PHE A 173 4.17 14.72 -12.13
CA PHE A 173 3.61 16.08 -12.14
C PHE A 173 2.77 16.43 -10.91
N GLY A 174 2.50 15.47 -10.04
CA GLY A 174 1.67 15.64 -8.84
C GLY A 174 2.47 15.77 -7.55
N VAL A 175 1.82 15.35 -6.47
CA VAL A 175 2.38 15.33 -5.11
C VAL A 175 2.33 13.92 -4.55
N GLY A 176 3.42 13.47 -3.92
CA GLY A 176 3.48 12.16 -3.26
C GLY A 176 3.52 10.97 -4.22
N ASN A 177 3.19 9.77 -3.71
CA ASN A 177 3.14 8.54 -4.50
C ASN A 177 1.78 8.38 -5.16
N GLY A 178 1.71 8.44 -6.50
CA GLY A 178 0.46 8.42 -7.25
C GLY A 178 -0.37 7.15 -7.05
N ILE A 179 0.28 5.98 -6.98
CA ILE A 179 -0.41 4.71 -6.73
C ILE A 179 -1.06 4.69 -5.35
N SER A 180 -0.32 5.15 -4.33
CA SER A 180 -0.84 5.25 -2.97
C SER A 180 -2.00 6.25 -2.87
N ILE A 181 -1.94 7.37 -3.58
CA ILE A 181 -3.01 8.38 -3.61
C ILE A 181 -4.27 7.85 -4.32
N ILE A 182 -4.13 7.07 -5.38
CA ILE A 182 -5.27 6.43 -6.05
C ILE A 182 -5.93 5.40 -5.11
N LEU A 183 -5.13 4.58 -4.41
CA LEU A 183 -5.64 3.67 -3.37
C LEU A 183 -6.38 4.43 -2.25
N PHE A 184 -5.78 5.51 -1.76
CA PHE A 184 -6.38 6.38 -0.76
C PHE A 184 -7.76 6.89 -1.21
N ALA A 185 -7.86 7.39 -2.44
CA ALA A 185 -9.11 7.89 -3.00
C ALA A 185 -10.15 6.77 -3.17
N GLY A 186 -9.73 5.56 -3.60
CA GLY A 186 -10.58 4.39 -3.68
C GLY A 186 -11.19 4.02 -2.33
N ILE A 187 -10.35 3.89 -1.31
CA ILE A 187 -10.81 3.54 0.05
C ILE A 187 -11.71 4.62 0.63
N LEU A 188 -11.33 5.90 0.49
CA LEU A 188 -12.10 7.02 1.03
C LEU A 188 -13.49 7.12 0.39
N SER A 189 -13.63 6.74 -0.88
CA SER A 189 -14.90 6.77 -1.59
C SER A 189 -15.95 5.80 -1.02
N ARG A 190 -15.54 4.80 -0.24
CA ARG A 190 -16.45 3.85 0.42
C ARG A 190 -16.90 4.27 1.82
N VAL A 191 -16.40 5.37 2.36
CA VAL A 191 -16.82 5.87 3.68
C VAL A 191 -18.34 6.05 3.79
N PRO A 192 -19.07 6.60 2.80
CA PRO A 192 -20.53 6.68 2.86
C PRO A 192 -21.20 5.30 2.99
N ASN A 193 -20.72 4.29 2.26
CA ASN A 193 -21.24 2.92 2.36
C ASN A 193 -20.95 2.29 3.73
N MET A 194 -19.80 2.58 4.32
CA MET A 194 -19.49 2.12 5.69
C MET A 194 -20.44 2.75 6.71
N ILE A 195 -20.79 4.01 6.56
CA ILE A 195 -21.77 4.68 7.43
C ILE A 195 -23.16 4.03 7.30
N SER A 196 -23.60 3.72 6.08
CA SER A 196 -24.87 3.04 5.86
C SER A 196 -24.89 1.61 6.43
N MET A 197 -23.77 0.88 6.34
CA MET A 197 -23.61 -0.44 6.98
C MET A 197 -23.66 -0.34 8.50
N CYS A 198 -23.04 0.66 9.10
CA CYS A 198 -23.13 0.92 10.54
C CYS A 198 -24.61 1.22 10.95
N ALA A 199 -25.33 2.02 10.18
CA ALA A 199 -26.73 2.32 10.44
C ALA A 199 -27.63 1.07 10.36
N SER A 200 -27.42 0.22 9.35
CA SER A 200 -28.16 -1.04 9.21
C SER A 200 -27.83 -2.05 10.33
N TYR A 201 -26.57 -2.09 10.79
CA TYR A 201 -26.18 -2.91 11.93
C TYR A 201 -26.84 -2.46 13.23
N ILE A 202 -26.93 -1.14 13.47
CA ILE A 202 -27.68 -0.58 14.60
C ILE A 202 -29.16 -1.00 14.53
N ALA A 203 -29.79 -0.84 13.37
CA ALA A 203 -31.18 -1.19 13.16
C ALA A 203 -31.48 -2.67 13.44
N SER A 204 -30.53 -3.58 13.12
CA SER A 204 -30.67 -5.02 13.33
C SER A 204 -30.45 -5.47 14.78
N LYS A 205 -29.53 -4.83 15.53
CA LYS A 205 -29.09 -5.24 16.88
C LYS A 205 -29.65 -4.35 18.00
N GLY A 206 -30.40 -3.27 17.67
CA GLY A 206 -30.98 -2.37 18.65
C GLY A 206 -29.95 -1.69 19.57
N SER A 207 -30.22 -1.62 20.87
CA SER A 207 -29.36 -0.92 21.85
C SER A 207 -27.94 -1.48 21.94
N ILE A 208 -27.77 -2.80 21.75
CA ILE A 208 -26.45 -3.46 21.75
C ILE A 208 -25.65 -3.01 20.51
N GLY A 209 -26.33 -2.75 19.38
CA GLY A 209 -25.70 -2.23 18.15
C GLY A 209 -25.01 -0.88 18.36
N TYR A 210 -25.64 0.03 19.10
CA TYR A 210 -25.03 1.35 19.43
C TYR A 210 -23.72 1.18 20.23
N LEU A 211 -23.71 0.28 21.21
CA LEU A 211 -22.53 0.03 22.03
C LEU A 211 -21.34 -0.50 21.18
N TRP A 212 -21.62 -1.47 20.30
CA TRP A 212 -20.59 -2.04 19.43
C TRP A 212 -20.05 -1.01 18.43
N ILE A 213 -20.90 -0.17 17.84
CA ILE A 213 -20.43 0.86 16.91
C ILE A 213 -19.68 1.97 17.63
N ALA A 214 -20.10 2.37 18.84
CA ALA A 214 -19.33 3.31 19.65
C ALA A 214 -17.93 2.76 19.97
N LEU A 215 -17.83 1.49 20.35
CA LEU A 215 -16.56 0.81 20.60
C LEU A 215 -15.69 0.72 19.34
N LEU A 216 -16.30 0.45 18.18
CA LEU A 216 -15.61 0.43 16.88
C LEU A 216 -15.05 1.80 16.53
N ILE A 217 -15.83 2.88 16.68
CA ILE A 217 -15.36 4.24 16.42
C ILE A 217 -14.20 4.60 17.35
N VAL A 218 -14.32 4.33 18.65
CA VAL A 218 -13.24 4.55 19.62
C VAL A 218 -12.00 3.75 19.24
N GLY A 219 -12.17 2.49 18.83
CA GLY A 219 -11.08 1.63 18.35
C GLY A 219 -10.38 2.19 17.11
N ILE A 220 -11.14 2.67 16.11
CA ILE A 220 -10.57 3.32 14.92
C ILE A 220 -9.80 4.59 15.29
N LEU A 221 -10.36 5.44 16.15
CA LEU A 221 -9.67 6.65 16.60
C LEU A 221 -8.38 6.33 17.36
N ALA A 222 -8.41 5.36 18.28
CA ALA A 222 -7.22 4.87 18.98
C ALA A 222 -6.17 4.32 18.01
N MET A 223 -6.61 3.57 16.98
CA MET A 223 -5.73 3.06 15.94
C MET A 223 -5.10 4.20 15.13
N ILE A 224 -5.85 5.21 14.73
CA ILE A 224 -5.32 6.39 14.02
C ILE A 224 -4.25 7.09 14.85
N VAL A 225 -4.52 7.35 16.13
CA VAL A 225 -3.54 7.98 17.04
C VAL A 225 -2.28 7.14 17.15
N LEU A 226 -2.41 5.82 17.29
CA LEU A 226 -1.30 4.88 17.36
C LEU A 226 -0.46 4.91 16.06
N ILE A 227 -1.12 4.88 14.91
CA ILE A 227 -0.46 4.92 13.59
C ILE A 227 0.33 6.21 13.42
N VAL A 228 -0.26 7.35 13.72
CA VAL A 228 0.41 8.65 13.63
C VAL A 228 1.62 8.70 14.54
N HIS A 229 1.45 8.28 15.81
CA HIS A 229 2.52 8.33 16.81
C HIS A 229 3.73 7.46 16.43
N VAL A 230 3.49 6.25 15.93
CA VAL A 230 4.58 5.34 15.52
C VAL A 230 5.23 5.75 14.21
N ASN A 231 4.46 6.28 13.23
CA ASN A 231 5.03 6.75 11.97
C ASN A 231 5.87 8.03 12.12
N GLU A 232 5.58 8.86 13.11
CA GLU A 232 6.37 10.06 13.45
C GLU A 232 7.52 9.76 14.42
N ALA A 233 7.51 8.59 15.05
CA ALA A 233 8.56 8.21 16.00
C ALA A 233 9.90 7.96 15.30
N GLU A 234 10.96 8.60 15.83
CA GLU A 234 12.31 8.52 15.29
C GLU A 234 13.31 8.11 16.37
N ARG A 235 14.23 7.22 16.02
CA ARG A 235 15.44 6.96 16.79
C ARG A 235 16.57 7.86 16.30
N ARG A 236 16.93 8.87 17.07
CA ARG A 236 18.01 9.80 16.74
C ARG A 236 19.34 9.27 17.23
N ILE A 237 20.29 9.00 16.30
CA ILE A 237 21.65 8.58 16.62
C ILE A 237 22.52 9.84 16.56
N PRO A 238 23.26 10.19 17.66
CA PRO A 238 24.13 11.35 17.66
C PRO A 238 25.33 11.11 16.74
N VAL A 239 25.61 12.06 15.85
CA VAL A 239 26.76 12.07 14.94
C VAL A 239 27.56 13.34 15.22
N GLN A 240 28.88 13.20 15.33
CA GLN A 240 29.80 14.33 15.49
C GLN A 240 30.67 14.44 14.25
N TYR A 241 30.87 15.65 13.77
CA TYR A 241 31.79 15.94 12.70
C TYR A 241 33.08 16.55 13.25
N ALA A 242 34.22 16.08 12.74
CA ALA A 242 35.52 16.59 13.13
C ALA A 242 35.62 18.11 12.81
N LYS A 243 36.16 18.87 13.75
CA LYS A 243 36.46 20.28 13.52
C LYS A 243 37.55 20.39 12.48
N ARG A 244 37.34 21.17 11.44
CA ARG A 244 38.34 21.45 10.40
C ARG A 244 38.82 22.87 10.54
N GLN A 245 40.11 23.06 10.75
CA GLN A 245 40.74 24.39 10.80
C GLN A 245 41.18 24.75 9.38
N VAL A 246 40.66 25.85 8.85
CA VAL A 246 41.06 26.41 7.58
C VAL A 246 41.61 27.81 7.87
N GLY A 247 42.95 27.93 7.91
CA GLY A 247 43.61 29.16 8.33
C GLY A 247 43.38 29.49 9.81
N ARG A 248 42.97 30.71 10.15
CA ARG A 248 42.63 31.16 11.50
C ARG A 248 41.17 30.87 11.93
N LYS A 249 40.33 30.39 11.02
CA LYS A 249 38.92 30.12 11.29
C LYS A 249 38.68 28.62 11.51
N MET A 250 37.98 28.27 12.59
CA MET A 250 37.50 26.90 12.85
C MET A 250 36.15 26.71 12.19
N TYR A 251 36.08 25.74 11.28
CA TYR A 251 34.84 25.30 10.64
C TYR A 251 34.50 23.89 11.13
N GLY A 252 33.22 23.63 11.40
CA GLY A 252 32.73 22.31 11.80
C GLY A 252 32.62 22.16 13.33
N GLY A 253 32.36 20.96 13.79
CA GLY A 253 32.09 20.64 15.19
C GLY A 253 30.63 20.74 15.58
N GLN A 254 29.71 20.86 14.60
CA GLN A 254 28.29 20.73 14.89
C GLN A 254 27.94 19.29 15.22
N ALA A 255 27.29 19.09 16.37
CA ALA A 255 26.63 17.84 16.68
C ALA A 255 25.37 17.74 15.80
N SER A 256 25.30 16.71 14.97
CA SER A 256 24.14 16.39 14.16
C SER A 256 23.53 15.08 14.64
N THR A 257 22.34 14.78 14.23
CA THR A 257 21.69 13.49 14.52
C THR A 257 21.32 12.78 13.21
N LEU A 258 21.52 11.47 13.17
CA LEU A 258 21.01 10.62 12.11
C LEU A 258 19.62 10.12 12.56
N PRO A 259 18.52 10.66 11.99
CA PRO A 259 17.18 10.21 12.34
C PRO A 259 16.89 8.87 11.63
N MET A 260 16.43 7.89 12.39
CA MET A 260 15.94 6.61 11.89
C MET A 260 14.48 6.47 12.29
N LYS A 261 13.56 6.48 11.33
CA LYS A 261 12.13 6.28 11.59
C LYS A 261 11.87 4.87 12.12
N VAL A 262 10.93 4.73 13.05
CA VAL A 262 10.52 3.42 13.60
C VAL A 262 9.84 2.59 12.52
N ASN A 263 9.00 3.21 11.72
CA ASN A 263 8.42 2.62 10.52
C ASN A 263 9.10 3.18 9.27
N MET A 264 10.24 2.60 8.86
CA MET A 264 10.96 3.01 7.67
C MET A 264 10.28 2.58 6.38
N SER A 265 9.60 1.46 6.42
CA SER A 265 8.99 0.83 5.24
C SER A 265 7.62 1.39 4.90
N GLY A 266 7.03 2.26 5.75
CA GLY A 266 5.68 2.79 5.55
C GLY A 266 4.61 1.70 5.56
N VAL A 267 3.66 1.80 4.65
CA VAL A 267 2.52 0.88 4.50
C VAL A 267 2.81 -0.27 3.53
N LEU A 268 3.89 -0.18 2.74
CA LEU A 268 4.20 -1.12 1.66
C LEU A 268 4.31 -2.59 2.12
N PRO A 269 4.95 -2.92 3.27
CA PRO A 269 5.01 -4.30 3.75
C PRO A 269 3.63 -4.94 3.98
N ILE A 270 2.66 -4.17 4.43
CA ILE A 270 1.28 -4.65 4.64
C ILE A 270 0.64 -4.99 3.30
N ILE A 271 0.76 -4.08 2.31
CA ILE A 271 0.18 -4.27 0.97
C ILE A 271 0.81 -5.50 0.30
N PHE A 272 2.13 -5.69 0.43
CA PHE A 272 2.86 -6.81 -0.14
C PHE A 272 2.50 -8.13 0.53
N ALA A 273 2.51 -8.17 1.87
CA ALA A 273 2.11 -9.33 2.63
C ALA A 273 0.68 -9.74 2.29
N GLN A 274 -0.24 -8.77 2.18
CA GLN A 274 -1.63 -9.01 1.84
C GLN A 274 -1.79 -9.55 0.42
N SER A 275 -1.10 -8.95 -0.56
CA SER A 275 -1.15 -9.40 -1.95
C SER A 275 -0.69 -10.86 -2.09
N ILE A 276 0.39 -11.26 -1.43
CA ILE A 276 0.91 -12.62 -1.50
C ILE A 276 0.06 -13.61 -0.68
N ALA A 277 -0.32 -13.23 0.55
CA ALA A 277 -1.16 -14.08 1.39
C ALA A 277 -2.54 -14.36 0.75
N SER A 278 -3.04 -13.42 -0.05
CA SER A 278 -4.32 -13.56 -0.74
C SER A 278 -4.25 -14.33 -2.05
N LEU A 279 -3.06 -14.55 -2.64
CA LEU A 279 -2.92 -15.26 -3.93
C LEU A 279 -3.58 -16.64 -3.96
N PRO A 280 -3.37 -17.54 -2.96
CA PRO A 280 -3.99 -18.86 -2.99
C PRO A 280 -5.52 -18.79 -2.95
N ALA A 281 -6.08 -17.92 -2.11
CA ALA A 281 -7.53 -17.72 -2.02
C ALA A 281 -8.09 -17.11 -3.32
N THR A 282 -7.33 -16.22 -3.99
CA THR A 282 -7.70 -15.64 -5.28
C THR A 282 -7.74 -16.71 -6.38
N VAL A 283 -6.76 -17.62 -6.42
CA VAL A 283 -6.75 -18.72 -7.39
C VAL A 283 -7.97 -19.62 -7.20
N TRP A 284 -8.31 -19.98 -5.96
CA TRP A 284 -9.52 -20.76 -5.67
C TRP A 284 -10.81 -20.03 -6.05
N ALA A 285 -10.87 -18.72 -5.85
CA ALA A 285 -12.03 -17.93 -6.26
C ALA A 285 -12.24 -17.95 -7.78
N PHE A 286 -11.17 -18.02 -8.58
CA PHE A 286 -11.23 -18.08 -10.04
C PHE A 286 -11.56 -19.49 -10.57
N VAL A 287 -11.02 -20.53 -9.94
CA VAL A 287 -11.21 -21.93 -10.37
C VAL A 287 -12.57 -22.47 -9.90
N GLY A 288 -13.09 -21.95 -8.81
CA GLY A 288 -14.30 -22.40 -8.12
C GLY A 288 -13.96 -22.96 -6.75
N THR A 289 -14.83 -22.69 -5.76
CA THR A 289 -14.65 -23.19 -4.38
C THR A 289 -14.91 -24.71 -4.35
N PRO A 290 -14.00 -25.50 -3.77
CA PRO A 290 -14.20 -26.94 -3.67
C PRO A 290 -15.37 -27.26 -2.73
N ASP A 291 -16.23 -28.18 -3.16
CA ASP A 291 -17.31 -28.71 -2.34
C ASP A 291 -16.79 -29.70 -1.30
N LYS A 292 -17.33 -29.64 -0.08
CA LYS A 292 -16.95 -30.51 1.04
C LYS A 292 -17.21 -31.98 0.72
N ASP A 293 -18.27 -32.25 -0.03
CA ASP A 293 -18.73 -33.65 -0.31
C ASP A 293 -17.97 -34.27 -1.48
N THR A 294 -17.49 -33.45 -2.44
CA THR A 294 -16.81 -33.97 -3.65
C THR A 294 -15.29 -34.10 -3.46
N SER A 295 -14.67 -33.23 -2.65
CA SER A 295 -13.21 -33.22 -2.44
C SER A 295 -12.83 -32.72 -1.04
N PRO A 296 -12.92 -33.57 0.01
CA PRO A 296 -12.73 -33.17 1.40
C PRO A 296 -11.31 -32.64 1.68
N VAL A 297 -10.29 -33.14 1.00
CA VAL A 297 -8.91 -32.68 1.16
C VAL A 297 -8.74 -31.26 0.58
N ALA A 298 -9.26 -31.00 -0.62
CA ALA A 298 -9.21 -29.68 -1.25
C ALA A 298 -10.01 -28.66 -0.43
N TYR A 299 -11.16 -29.06 0.12
CA TYR A 299 -11.95 -28.21 1.02
C TYR A 299 -11.21 -27.89 2.33
N SER A 300 -10.49 -28.85 2.91
CA SER A 300 -9.69 -28.64 4.13
C SER A 300 -8.54 -27.64 3.87
N ILE A 301 -7.87 -27.76 2.71
CA ILE A 301 -6.82 -26.82 2.30
C ILE A 301 -7.42 -25.42 2.05
N TYR A 302 -8.54 -25.35 1.34
CA TYR A 302 -9.25 -24.09 1.09
C TYR A 302 -9.64 -23.39 2.40
N SER A 303 -10.27 -24.12 3.32
CA SER A 303 -10.72 -23.56 4.61
C SER A 303 -9.55 -23.11 5.51
N ALA A 304 -8.38 -23.73 5.38
CA ALA A 304 -7.18 -23.33 6.10
C ALA A 304 -6.55 -22.05 5.53
N ILE A 305 -6.68 -21.82 4.22
CA ILE A 305 -6.10 -20.67 3.50
C ILE A 305 -7.08 -19.47 3.46
N ASP A 306 -8.37 -19.72 3.73
CA ASP A 306 -9.39 -18.66 3.73
C ASP A 306 -9.03 -17.54 4.73
N THR A 307 -9.36 -16.31 4.37
CA THR A 307 -9.09 -15.10 5.18
C THR A 307 -9.70 -15.14 6.58
N LYS A 308 -10.71 -15.99 6.80
CA LYS A 308 -11.36 -16.23 8.09
C LYS A 308 -10.57 -17.18 8.99
N SER A 309 -9.58 -17.89 8.46
CA SER A 309 -8.80 -18.89 9.19
C SER A 309 -7.78 -18.25 10.12
N VAL A 310 -7.55 -18.88 11.28
CA VAL A 310 -6.47 -18.50 12.20
C VAL A 310 -5.09 -18.71 11.55
N LEU A 311 -4.96 -19.74 10.70
CA LEU A 311 -3.72 -20.00 9.97
C LEU A 311 -3.39 -18.85 9.03
N TYR A 312 -4.38 -18.32 8.31
CA TYR A 312 -4.20 -17.12 7.45
C TYR A 312 -3.67 -15.94 8.26
N LEU A 313 -4.24 -15.66 9.44
CA LEU A 313 -3.81 -14.56 10.30
C LEU A 313 -2.35 -14.70 10.74
N ILE A 314 -1.93 -15.93 11.09
CA ILE A 314 -0.54 -16.22 11.49
C ILE A 314 0.40 -16.03 10.30
N VAL A 315 0.08 -16.61 9.15
CA VAL A 315 0.89 -16.49 7.93
C VAL A 315 1.00 -15.02 7.50
N TYR A 316 -0.11 -14.29 7.51
CA TYR A 316 -0.16 -12.88 7.17
C TYR A 316 0.72 -12.04 8.11
N PHE A 317 0.68 -12.30 9.43
CA PHE A 317 1.53 -11.66 10.42
C PHE A 317 3.03 -11.90 10.15
N LEU A 318 3.40 -13.16 9.92
CA LEU A 318 4.78 -13.53 9.62
C LEU A 318 5.26 -12.89 8.31
N MET A 319 4.40 -12.82 7.31
CA MET A 319 4.70 -12.15 6.05
C MET A 319 4.92 -10.65 6.23
N ILE A 320 4.11 -9.96 7.04
CA ILE A 320 4.32 -8.55 7.36
C ILE A 320 5.70 -8.34 7.99
N ILE A 321 6.09 -9.20 8.95
CA ILE A 321 7.42 -9.13 9.56
C ILE A 321 8.51 -9.34 8.51
N GLY A 322 8.39 -10.39 7.69
CA GLY A 322 9.35 -10.70 6.63
C GLY A 322 9.53 -9.54 5.63
N PHE A 323 8.42 -8.99 5.13
CA PHE A 323 8.47 -7.85 4.20
C PHE A 323 8.95 -6.56 4.86
N SER A 324 8.69 -6.34 6.13
CA SER A 324 9.23 -5.18 6.85
C SER A 324 10.75 -5.23 6.93
N TYR A 325 11.34 -6.39 7.24
CA TYR A 325 12.79 -6.59 7.21
C TYR A 325 13.36 -6.46 5.81
N PHE A 326 12.71 -7.10 4.84
CA PHE A 326 13.11 -7.04 3.44
C PHE A 326 13.18 -5.58 2.95
N TYR A 327 12.14 -4.80 3.21
CA TYR A 327 12.07 -3.40 2.80
C TYR A 327 13.09 -2.52 3.53
N ALA A 328 13.26 -2.73 4.83
CA ALA A 328 14.23 -1.97 5.63
C ALA A 328 15.67 -2.18 5.12
N THR A 329 16.03 -3.39 4.70
CA THR A 329 17.36 -3.68 4.16
C THR A 329 17.62 -3.09 2.77
N ILE A 330 16.55 -2.95 1.95
CA ILE A 330 16.67 -2.30 0.64
C ILE A 330 16.79 -0.79 0.79
N GLN A 331 15.97 -0.20 1.65
CA GLN A 331 15.86 1.25 1.79
C GLN A 331 17.01 1.86 2.57
N PHE A 332 17.61 1.11 3.48
CA PHE A 332 18.64 1.58 4.38
C PHE A 332 19.87 0.67 4.36
N ASN A 333 20.93 1.12 3.68
CA ASN A 333 22.19 0.39 3.61
C ASN A 333 23.18 0.89 4.68
N PRO A 334 23.39 0.14 5.80
CA PRO A 334 24.27 0.58 6.87
C PRO A 334 25.73 0.78 6.45
N VAL A 335 26.19 0.00 5.46
CA VAL A 335 27.57 0.08 4.96
C VAL A 335 27.78 1.38 4.19
N GLU A 336 26.85 1.72 3.32
CA GLU A 336 26.90 2.95 2.53
C GLU A 336 26.84 4.18 3.42
N ILE A 337 25.94 4.20 4.41
CA ILE A 337 25.82 5.30 5.37
C ILE A 337 27.10 5.47 6.18
N SER A 338 27.69 4.37 6.68
CA SER A 338 28.93 4.40 7.42
C SER A 338 30.08 4.95 6.58
N ASN A 339 30.15 4.54 5.29
CA ASN A 339 31.16 5.03 4.35
C ASN A 339 30.97 6.53 4.04
N ASN A 340 29.72 6.98 3.87
CA ASN A 340 29.41 8.39 3.65
C ASN A 340 29.76 9.25 4.87
N LEU A 341 29.45 8.77 6.08
CA LEU A 341 29.88 9.41 7.34
C LEU A 341 31.40 9.54 7.40
N LYS A 342 32.13 8.45 7.11
CA LYS A 342 33.59 8.45 7.11
C LYS A 342 34.17 9.43 6.10
N LYS A 343 33.65 9.46 4.85
CA LYS A 343 34.08 10.39 3.81
C LYS A 343 33.88 11.86 4.21
N ASN A 344 32.79 12.15 4.93
CA ASN A 344 32.47 13.51 5.37
C ASN A 344 33.08 13.87 6.75
N GLY A 345 33.98 13.05 7.30
CA GLY A 345 34.61 13.29 8.59
C GLY A 345 33.68 13.17 9.79
N GLY A 346 32.51 12.52 9.59
CA GLY A 346 31.53 12.23 10.66
C GLY A 346 31.84 10.92 11.38
N PHE A 347 31.55 10.87 12.66
CA PHE A 347 31.66 9.64 13.46
C PHE A 347 30.57 9.58 14.52
N ILE A 348 30.23 8.38 14.96
CA ILE A 348 29.30 8.14 16.06
C ILE A 348 30.14 8.03 17.35
N PRO A 349 29.84 8.82 18.41
CA PRO A 349 30.56 8.73 19.66
C PRO A 349 30.59 7.29 20.21
N GLY A 350 31.77 6.82 20.58
CA GLY A 350 31.99 5.47 21.10
C GLY A 350 32.25 4.39 20.03
N PHE A 351 32.18 4.70 18.74
CA PHE A 351 32.45 3.76 17.65
C PHE A 351 33.50 4.30 16.68
N ARG A 352 34.44 3.45 16.28
CA ARG A 352 35.44 3.79 15.25
C ARG A 352 34.74 3.94 13.88
N PRO A 353 35.11 4.95 13.06
CA PRO A 353 34.58 5.11 11.71
C PRO A 353 34.88 3.87 10.84
N GLY A 354 33.90 3.48 10.00
CA GLY A 354 33.99 2.32 9.11
C GLY A 354 33.19 1.12 9.59
N GLN A 355 33.73 -0.08 9.54
CA GLN A 355 33.03 -1.33 9.81
C GLN A 355 32.33 -1.39 11.20
N PRO A 356 32.93 -0.94 12.32
CA PRO A 356 32.24 -0.93 13.62
C PRO A 356 31.02 -0.02 13.64
N THR A 357 31.09 1.13 12.97
CA THR A 357 29.95 2.05 12.80
C THR A 357 28.84 1.40 11.99
N SER A 358 29.16 0.73 10.88
CA SER A 358 28.18 0.00 10.06
C SER A 358 27.49 -1.11 10.86
N GLN A 359 28.23 -1.90 11.64
CA GLN A 359 27.66 -2.95 12.50
C GLN A 359 26.73 -2.36 13.60
N PHE A 360 27.10 -1.24 14.20
CA PHE A 360 26.26 -0.56 15.18
C PHE A 360 24.95 -0.08 14.53
N ILE A 361 25.02 0.59 13.37
CA ILE A 361 23.86 1.06 12.64
C ILE A 361 22.96 -0.11 12.25
N ALA A 362 23.52 -1.21 11.74
CA ALA A 362 22.79 -2.43 11.41
C ALA A 362 22.06 -3.03 12.63
N LYS A 363 22.72 -3.06 13.80
CA LYS A 363 22.12 -3.56 15.03
C LYS A 363 20.95 -2.68 15.49
N VAL A 364 21.06 -1.35 15.36
CA VAL A 364 19.97 -0.42 15.70
C VAL A 364 18.83 -0.59 14.70
N LEU A 365 19.13 -0.66 13.39
CA LEU A 365 18.18 -0.88 12.32
C LEU A 365 17.34 -2.14 12.59
N ASN A 366 17.98 -3.27 12.85
CA ASN A 366 17.27 -4.53 13.11
C ASN A 366 16.33 -4.46 14.31
N LYS A 367 16.71 -3.77 15.39
CA LYS A 367 15.85 -3.62 16.57
C LYS A 367 14.66 -2.70 16.30
N VAL A 368 14.90 -1.60 15.60
CA VAL A 368 13.85 -0.63 15.24
C VAL A 368 12.88 -1.26 14.24
N THR A 369 13.40 -1.98 13.24
CA THR A 369 12.57 -2.71 12.26
C THR A 369 11.72 -3.80 12.91
N LEU A 370 12.27 -4.55 13.88
CA LEU A 370 11.49 -5.56 14.61
C LEU A 370 10.29 -4.94 15.32
N PHE A 371 10.52 -3.85 16.04
CA PHE A 371 9.45 -3.15 16.73
C PHE A 371 8.39 -2.63 15.75
N GLY A 372 8.83 -1.97 14.66
CA GLY A 372 7.95 -1.48 13.59
C GLY A 372 7.16 -2.61 12.92
N ALA A 373 7.80 -3.75 12.64
CA ALA A 373 7.17 -4.91 12.02
C ALA A 373 6.08 -5.56 12.90
N ILE A 374 6.38 -5.74 14.20
CA ILE A 374 5.39 -6.27 15.17
C ILE A 374 4.22 -5.30 15.28
N TYR A 375 4.49 -4.01 15.39
CA TYR A 375 3.47 -2.98 15.41
C TYR A 375 2.57 -3.04 14.17
N LEU A 376 3.17 -3.04 12.95
CA LEU A 376 2.42 -3.14 11.70
C LEU A 376 1.57 -4.42 11.64
N GLY A 377 2.12 -5.54 12.09
CA GLY A 377 1.41 -6.81 12.16
C GLY A 377 0.20 -6.78 13.09
N ILE A 378 0.36 -6.21 14.30
CA ILE A 378 -0.74 -6.07 15.27
C ILE A 378 -1.85 -5.18 14.68
N VAL A 379 -1.48 -4.02 14.14
CA VAL A 379 -2.44 -3.05 13.58
C VAL A 379 -3.15 -3.62 12.35
N ALA A 380 -2.48 -4.42 11.52
CA ALA A 380 -3.08 -5.08 10.36
C ALA A 380 -4.06 -6.21 10.73
N ILE A 381 -3.78 -6.94 11.82
CA ILE A 381 -4.59 -8.10 12.24
C ILE A 381 -5.74 -7.68 13.16
N ALA A 382 -5.58 -6.63 13.96
CA ALA A 382 -6.59 -6.18 14.91
C ALA A 382 -8.00 -6.03 14.30
N PRO A 383 -8.19 -5.40 13.11
CA PRO A 383 -9.50 -5.31 12.48
C PRO A 383 -10.08 -6.66 12.07
N LEU A 384 -9.24 -7.60 11.62
CA LEU A 384 -9.69 -8.94 11.23
C LEU A 384 -10.18 -9.75 12.43
N ILE A 385 -9.53 -9.58 13.59
CA ILE A 385 -9.96 -10.18 14.86
C ILE A 385 -11.29 -9.57 15.30
N VAL A 386 -11.44 -8.25 15.22
CA VAL A 386 -12.68 -7.54 15.56
C VAL A 386 -13.82 -7.99 14.64
N GLY A 387 -13.58 -8.11 13.33
CA GLY A 387 -14.58 -8.60 12.38
C GLY A 387 -15.05 -10.02 12.68
N LYS A 388 -14.12 -10.88 13.11
CA LYS A 388 -14.46 -12.23 13.57
C LYS A 388 -15.28 -12.22 14.86
N ALA A 389 -14.97 -11.33 15.80
CA ALA A 389 -15.70 -11.19 17.07
C ALA A 389 -17.12 -10.61 16.88
N LEU A 390 -17.30 -9.73 15.89
CA LEU A 390 -18.59 -9.14 15.53
C LEU A 390 -19.42 -9.99 14.56
N ASP A 391 -18.84 -11.07 14.06
CA ASP A 391 -19.39 -11.89 12.96
C ASP A 391 -19.77 -11.05 11.72
N ASN A 392 -19.02 -9.96 11.52
CA ASN A 392 -19.20 -9.03 10.41
C ASN A 392 -17.86 -8.60 9.81
N TYR A 393 -17.43 -9.35 8.79
CA TYR A 393 -16.15 -9.14 8.12
C TYR A 393 -16.10 -7.87 7.25
N SER A 394 -17.25 -7.34 6.83
CA SER A 394 -17.30 -6.09 6.06
C SER A 394 -16.78 -4.90 6.88
N LEU A 395 -17.05 -4.89 8.19
CA LEU A 395 -16.51 -3.89 9.12
C LEU A 395 -15.01 -4.09 9.37
N ALA A 396 -14.53 -5.33 9.36
CA ALA A 396 -13.11 -5.66 9.54
C ALA A 396 -12.24 -5.18 8.38
N ILE A 397 -12.69 -5.37 7.14
CA ILE A 397 -11.98 -4.94 5.93
C ILE A 397 -11.82 -3.42 5.93
N GLY A 398 -12.83 -2.68 6.40
CA GLY A 398 -12.72 -1.22 6.60
C GLY A 398 -11.58 -0.83 7.54
N GLY A 399 -11.31 -1.62 8.59
CA GLY A 399 -10.24 -1.34 9.55
C GLY A 399 -8.83 -1.45 8.97
N THR A 400 -8.51 -2.43 8.12
CA THR A 400 -7.20 -2.53 7.45
C THR A 400 -6.97 -1.37 6.49
N SER A 401 -8.03 -0.88 5.86
CA SER A 401 -7.97 0.28 4.97
C SER A 401 -7.60 1.58 5.71
N VAL A 402 -7.92 1.71 7.00
CA VAL A 402 -7.56 2.88 7.82
C VAL A 402 -6.03 3.06 7.89
N ILE A 403 -5.27 1.96 7.98
CA ILE A 403 -3.80 2.03 8.02
C ILE A 403 -3.27 2.64 6.72
N ILE A 404 -3.80 2.18 5.58
CA ILE A 404 -3.40 2.68 4.26
C ILE A 404 -3.77 4.16 4.14
N VAL A 405 -4.98 4.54 4.51
CA VAL A 405 -5.47 5.92 4.44
C VAL A 405 -4.62 6.86 5.29
N VAL A 406 -4.36 6.50 6.56
CA VAL A 406 -3.58 7.34 7.46
C VAL A 406 -2.11 7.40 7.02
N GLY A 407 -1.52 6.26 6.63
CA GLY A 407 -0.14 6.20 6.15
C GLY A 407 0.08 7.06 4.91
N VAL A 408 -0.79 6.93 3.90
CA VAL A 408 -0.71 7.70 2.66
C VAL A 408 -0.92 9.20 2.92
N ALA A 409 -1.87 9.55 3.81
CA ALA A 409 -2.09 10.95 4.20
C ALA A 409 -0.83 11.57 4.83
N LEU A 410 -0.17 10.85 5.74
CA LEU A 410 1.07 11.28 6.39
C LEU A 410 2.22 11.42 5.38
N GLU A 411 2.43 10.41 4.52
CA GLU A 411 3.46 10.43 3.48
C GLU A 411 3.26 11.60 2.51
N THR A 412 2.01 11.86 2.11
CA THR A 412 1.68 12.99 1.20
C THR A 412 1.97 14.33 1.85
N VAL A 413 1.63 14.51 3.13
CA VAL A 413 1.92 15.75 3.87
C VAL A 413 3.43 15.95 4.05
N GLN A 414 4.17 14.88 4.39
CA GLN A 414 5.64 14.93 4.48
C GLN A 414 6.29 15.26 3.12
N ALA A 415 5.77 14.71 2.03
CA ALA A 415 6.23 15.06 0.68
C ALA A 415 6.00 16.55 0.34
N LEU A 416 4.84 17.11 0.73
CA LEU A 416 4.54 18.52 0.59
C LEU A 416 5.49 19.39 1.43
N GLU A 417 5.71 19.04 2.69
CA GLU A 417 6.63 19.76 3.60
C GLU A 417 8.06 19.76 3.06
N SER A 418 8.53 18.63 2.56
CA SER A 418 9.86 18.51 1.96
C SER A 418 10.00 19.41 0.73
N GLN A 419 8.98 19.50 -0.13
CA GLN A 419 8.98 20.37 -1.31
C GLN A 419 8.93 21.86 -0.92
N MET A 420 8.22 22.23 0.16
CA MET A 420 8.21 23.59 0.68
C MET A 420 9.56 24.01 1.26
N LEU A 421 10.21 23.14 2.04
CA LEU A 421 11.52 23.40 2.65
C LEU A 421 12.60 23.60 1.59
N MET A 422 12.63 22.77 0.55
CA MET A 422 13.60 22.91 -0.54
C MET A 422 13.52 24.28 -1.26
N ARG A 423 12.35 24.91 -1.24
CA ARG A 423 12.16 26.25 -1.85
C ARG A 423 12.54 27.39 -0.94
N GLN A 424 12.31 27.28 0.35
CA GLN A 424 12.78 28.32 1.30
C GLN A 424 14.30 28.47 1.24
N TYR A 425 15.02 27.37 0.97
CA TYR A 425 16.48 27.42 0.78
C TYR A 425 16.90 28.06 -0.54
N LYS A 426 16.13 27.92 -1.64
CA LYS A 426 16.42 28.61 -2.91
C LYS A 426 16.22 30.12 -2.86
N GLY A 427 15.20 30.59 -2.15
CA GLY A 427 14.94 32.02 -1.98
C GLY A 427 15.92 32.74 -1.05
N PHE A 428 16.88 32.05 -0.43
CA PHE A 428 17.99 32.65 0.33
C PHE A 428 19.28 32.78 -0.49
N LEU A 429 19.31 32.23 -1.69
CA LEU A 429 20.47 32.22 -2.60
C LEU A 429 20.28 33.14 -3.82
N GLU A 430 19.09 33.67 -4.03
CA GLU A 430 18.75 34.79 -4.94
C GLU A 430 18.64 36.10 -4.15
#